data_5ed014b5414d6f7709faaf87ccb1a9a8
#
_entry.id   5ed014b5414d6f7709faaf87ccb1a9a8
#
_cell.length_a   1.000
_cell.length_b   1.000
_cell.length_c   1.000
_cell.angle_alpha   90.00
_cell.angle_beta   90.00
_cell.angle_gamma   90.00
#
_symmetry.space_group_name_H-M   'P 1'
#
loop_
_entity.id
_entity.type
_entity.pdbx_description
1 polymer ?
#
loop_
_entity_poly.entity_id
_entity_poly.type
_entity_poly.pdbx_seq_one_letter_code
_entity_poly.pdbx_strand_id
1 'polypeptide(L)'
;TTGQERPNTLPFKLLKNDQFKHDYINRISDFYNSIFKTENLIGKIDSLEKIIEDDIYFEAVRWDGDTLNWRTNVQVIRYHAINRPDIVKQQMSDYFSLEGEGEIIIESSEGGYVKVNSLSVTDFPWSGSYFKNIPISIEAISYPGYVFNGWNHDINTNSNPLNISLQSNTTN
;
A
#
# COMPACT_ATOMS: atom_id res chain seq x y z
N THR A 1 7.26 37.13 14.02
CA THR A 1 8.03 36.02 13.43
C THR A 1 7.42 35.70 12.08
N THR A 2 8.05 36.24 11.04
CA THR A 2 7.71 36.04 9.63
C THR A 2 7.85 34.54 9.30
N GLY A 3 6.70 33.90 9.01
CA GLY A 3 6.68 32.51 8.55
C GLY A 3 7.40 32.40 7.21
N GLN A 4 8.63 31.87 7.22
CA GLN A 4 9.30 31.44 6.00
C GLN A 4 8.44 30.37 5.34
N GLU A 5 7.84 30.71 4.19
CA GLU A 5 7.23 29.71 3.33
C GLU A 5 8.28 28.65 2.98
N ARG A 6 8.04 27.42 3.39
CA ARG A 6 8.97 26.31 3.11
C ARG A 6 9.07 26.11 1.59
N PRO A 7 10.27 25.75 1.06
CA PRO A 7 10.49 25.68 -0.40
C PRO A 7 9.62 24.65 -1.14
N ASN A 8 8.85 23.81 -0.46
CA ASN A 8 7.93 22.82 -1.03
C ASN A 8 6.45 23.20 -0.86
N THR A 9 6.06 24.38 -1.35
CA THR A 9 4.68 24.83 -1.25
C THR A 9 3.72 24.10 -2.20
N LEU A 10 4.21 23.51 -3.31
CA LEU A 10 3.36 22.83 -4.29
C LEU A 10 2.62 21.61 -3.74
N PRO A 11 3.25 20.63 -3.08
CA PRO A 11 2.53 19.50 -2.49
C PRO A 11 1.45 19.94 -1.50
N PHE A 12 1.76 20.91 -0.63
CA PHE A 12 0.78 21.44 0.34
C PHE A 12 -0.39 22.16 -0.32
N LYS A 13 -0.18 22.81 -1.47
CA LYS A 13 -1.27 23.44 -2.24
C LYS A 13 -2.13 22.37 -2.92
N LEU A 14 -1.53 21.31 -3.47
CA LEU A 14 -2.25 20.23 -4.11
C LEU A 14 -3.11 19.45 -3.10
N LEU A 15 -2.63 19.21 -1.89
CA LEU A 15 -3.37 18.54 -0.81
C LEU A 15 -4.59 19.35 -0.29
N LYS A 16 -4.75 20.61 -0.70
CA LYS A 16 -5.98 21.36 -0.45
C LYS A 16 -7.13 20.99 -1.39
N ASN A 17 -6.82 20.35 -2.52
CA ASN A 17 -7.81 19.77 -3.41
C ASN A 17 -8.21 18.40 -2.87
N ASP A 18 -9.50 18.21 -2.57
CA ASP A 18 -9.99 16.96 -1.93
C ASP A 18 -9.77 15.75 -2.82
N GLN A 19 -9.95 15.85 -4.14
CA GLN A 19 -9.69 14.74 -5.04
C GLN A 19 -8.21 14.31 -5.00
N PHE A 20 -7.31 15.27 -5.12
CA PHE A 20 -5.87 15.00 -5.03
C PHE A 20 -5.48 14.38 -3.67
N LYS A 21 -6.08 14.89 -2.59
CA LYS A 21 -5.87 14.37 -1.25
C LYS A 21 -6.34 12.91 -1.13
N HIS A 22 -7.53 12.58 -1.64
CA HIS A 22 -8.04 11.21 -1.66
C HIS A 22 -7.17 10.28 -2.51
N ASP A 23 -6.77 10.73 -3.70
CA ASP A 23 -5.88 9.97 -4.59
C ASP A 23 -4.52 9.71 -3.92
N TYR A 24 -3.97 10.70 -3.21
CA TYR A 24 -2.72 10.57 -2.46
C TYR A 24 -2.85 9.54 -1.32
N ILE A 25 -3.92 9.61 -0.51
CA ILE A 25 -4.19 8.67 0.57
C ILE A 25 -4.36 7.25 0.03
N ASN A 26 -5.18 7.09 -1.01
CA ASN A 26 -5.40 5.81 -1.68
C ASN A 26 -4.10 5.25 -2.27
N ARG A 27 -3.26 6.09 -2.87
CA ARG A 27 -1.98 5.64 -3.44
C ARG A 27 -1.04 5.09 -2.37
N ILE A 28 -1.00 5.69 -1.19
CA ILE A 28 -0.23 5.17 -0.06
C ILE A 28 -0.81 3.82 0.41
N SER A 29 -2.15 3.72 0.53
CA SER A 29 -2.82 2.45 0.88
C SER A 29 -2.53 1.36 -0.17
N ASP A 30 -2.58 1.68 -1.45
CA ASP A 30 -2.24 0.75 -2.53
C ASP A 30 -0.82 0.20 -2.38
N PHE A 31 0.16 1.04 -2.04
CA PHE A 31 1.53 0.58 -1.80
C PHE A 31 1.62 -0.39 -0.63
N TYR A 32 0.90 -0.14 0.48
CA TYR A 32 0.88 -1.05 1.63
C TYR A 32 0.06 -2.32 1.38
N ASN A 33 -0.86 -2.29 0.45
CA ASN A 33 -1.60 -3.48 -0.01
C ASN A 33 -0.86 -4.28 -1.11
N SER A 34 0.32 -3.83 -1.53
CA SER A 34 1.09 -4.46 -2.62
C SER A 34 2.59 -4.51 -2.32
N ILE A 35 3.37 -3.64 -2.92
CA ILE A 35 4.84 -3.71 -2.89
C ILE A 35 5.45 -3.50 -1.50
N PHE A 36 4.76 -2.76 -0.62
CA PHE A 36 5.20 -2.50 0.75
C PHE A 36 4.56 -3.46 1.78
N LYS A 37 3.88 -4.51 1.34
CA LYS A 37 3.54 -5.60 2.25
C LYS A 37 4.81 -6.13 2.90
N THR A 38 4.75 -6.37 4.22
CA THR A 38 5.93 -6.79 5.00
C THR A 38 6.59 -8.02 4.42
N GLU A 39 5.79 -9.03 4.01
CA GLU A 39 6.30 -10.24 3.38
C GLU A 39 7.05 -9.98 2.07
N ASN A 40 6.58 -9.04 1.24
CA ASN A 40 7.24 -8.68 -0.01
C ASN A 40 8.58 -7.96 0.25
N LEU A 41 8.61 -7.06 1.24
CA LEU A 41 9.83 -6.36 1.63
C LEU A 41 10.86 -7.32 2.21
N ILE A 42 10.45 -8.20 3.12
CA ILE A 42 11.34 -9.22 3.72
C ILE A 42 11.88 -10.15 2.62
N GLY A 43 11.00 -10.67 1.75
CA GLY A 43 11.43 -11.52 0.63
C GLY A 43 12.43 -10.82 -0.30
N LYS A 44 12.28 -9.51 -0.51
CA LYS A 44 13.24 -8.73 -1.30
C LYS A 44 14.56 -8.53 -0.57
N ILE A 45 14.54 -8.28 0.74
CA ILE A 45 15.74 -8.18 1.58
C ILE A 45 16.49 -9.51 1.56
N ASP A 46 15.79 -10.64 1.77
CA ASP A 46 16.38 -11.98 1.74
C ASP A 46 17.05 -12.30 0.40
N SER A 47 16.38 -11.93 -0.70
CA SER A 47 16.92 -12.13 -2.04
C SER A 47 18.19 -11.32 -2.29
N LEU A 48 18.22 -10.05 -1.83
CA LEU A 48 19.40 -9.19 -1.98
C LEU A 48 20.54 -9.63 -1.07
N GLU A 49 20.23 -10.00 0.18
CA GLU A 49 21.20 -10.53 1.14
C GLU A 49 21.92 -11.75 0.55
N LYS A 50 21.15 -12.71 0.01
CA LYS A 50 21.69 -13.93 -0.59
C LYS A 50 22.60 -13.67 -1.79
N ILE A 51 22.33 -12.63 -2.57
CA ILE A 51 23.15 -12.28 -3.76
C ILE A 51 24.55 -11.82 -3.35
N ILE A 52 24.69 -11.10 -2.23
CA ILE A 52 25.96 -10.46 -1.84
C ILE A 52 26.63 -11.13 -0.65
N GLU A 53 25.98 -12.09 0.02
CA GLU A 53 26.48 -12.71 1.27
C GLU A 53 27.89 -13.31 1.11
N ASP A 54 28.13 -14.00 0.00
CA ASP A 54 29.41 -14.65 -0.27
C ASP A 54 30.54 -13.64 -0.51
N ASP A 55 30.21 -12.46 -1.06
CA ASP A 55 31.19 -11.42 -1.37
C ASP A 55 31.54 -10.56 -0.16
N ILE A 56 30.67 -10.51 0.85
CA ILE A 56 30.86 -9.68 2.06
C ILE A 56 32.11 -10.07 2.83
N TYR A 57 32.48 -11.34 2.85
CA TYR A 57 33.71 -11.78 3.48
C TYR A 57 34.96 -11.16 2.81
N PHE A 58 35.00 -11.14 1.49
CA PHE A 58 36.12 -10.57 0.73
C PHE A 58 36.18 -9.04 0.89
N GLU A 59 35.02 -8.38 0.93
CA GLU A 59 34.91 -6.95 1.18
C GLU A 59 35.40 -6.60 2.59
N ALA A 60 35.01 -7.36 3.61
CA ALA A 60 35.46 -7.18 4.98
C ALA A 60 36.98 -7.33 5.12
N VAL A 61 37.55 -8.37 4.49
CA VAL A 61 39.02 -8.57 4.50
C VAL A 61 39.76 -7.45 3.80
N ARG A 62 39.22 -6.92 2.69
CA ARG A 62 39.86 -5.87 1.89
C ARG A 62 39.90 -4.52 2.59
N TRP A 63 38.85 -4.19 3.34
CA TRP A 63 38.66 -2.86 3.92
C TRP A 63 38.69 -2.83 5.45
N ASP A 64 39.24 -3.89 6.08
CA ASP A 64 39.29 -4.03 7.54
C ASP A 64 37.90 -3.88 8.19
N GLY A 65 36.91 -4.44 7.52
CA GLY A 65 35.50 -4.43 7.92
C GLY A 65 35.12 -5.62 8.78
N ASP A 66 33.86 -5.60 9.26
CA ASP A 66 33.29 -6.67 10.07
C ASP A 66 32.02 -7.24 9.43
N THR A 67 32.05 -8.53 9.12
CA THR A 67 30.87 -9.25 8.58
C THR A 67 29.69 -9.29 9.56
N LEU A 68 29.98 -9.26 10.89
CA LEU A 68 28.94 -9.22 11.92
C LEU A 68 28.20 -7.88 11.89
N ASN A 69 28.92 -6.79 11.70
CA ASN A 69 28.31 -5.45 11.56
C ASN A 69 27.40 -5.38 10.33
N TRP A 70 27.81 -5.96 9.19
CA TRP A 70 26.96 -6.04 8.01
C TRP A 70 25.65 -6.81 8.29
N ARG A 71 25.73 -7.98 8.91
CA ARG A 71 24.54 -8.78 9.28
C ARG A 71 23.62 -8.02 10.24
N THR A 72 24.20 -7.33 11.20
CA THR A 72 23.44 -6.48 12.13
C THR A 72 22.69 -5.38 11.38
N ASN A 73 23.33 -4.72 10.40
CA ASN A 73 22.69 -3.70 9.58
C ASN A 73 21.56 -4.27 8.70
N VAL A 74 21.70 -5.48 8.18
CA VAL A 74 20.60 -6.17 7.48
C VAL A 74 19.40 -6.39 8.42
N GLN A 75 19.64 -6.77 9.69
CA GLN A 75 18.54 -6.90 10.66
C GLN A 75 17.87 -5.55 10.97
N VAL A 76 18.61 -4.45 10.97
CA VAL A 76 18.02 -3.10 11.10
C VAL A 76 17.06 -2.80 9.94
N ILE A 77 17.45 -3.15 8.70
CA ILE A 77 16.57 -2.98 7.53
C ILE A 77 15.30 -3.84 7.68
N ARG A 78 15.42 -5.11 8.13
CA ARG A 78 14.26 -5.98 8.40
C ARG A 78 13.35 -5.39 9.46
N TYR A 79 13.92 -4.89 10.54
CA TYR A 79 13.16 -4.21 11.60
C TYR A 79 12.35 -3.03 11.04
N HIS A 80 12.95 -2.22 10.17
CA HIS A 80 12.23 -1.14 9.49
C HIS A 80 11.11 -1.67 8.58
N ALA A 81 11.36 -2.71 7.80
CA ALA A 81 10.35 -3.30 6.93
C ALA A 81 9.12 -3.80 7.71
N ILE A 82 9.33 -4.33 8.92
CA ILE A 82 8.26 -4.83 9.78
C ILE A 82 7.47 -3.68 10.44
N ASN A 83 8.15 -2.67 10.95
CA ASN A 83 7.51 -1.69 11.84
C ASN A 83 7.07 -0.41 11.11
N ARG A 84 7.69 -0.08 9.97
CA ARG A 84 7.43 1.19 9.26
C ARG A 84 5.99 1.31 8.74
N PRO A 85 5.32 0.26 8.23
CA PRO A 85 3.96 0.37 7.74
C PRO A 85 3.00 0.97 8.77
N ASP A 86 2.97 0.45 9.98
CA ASP A 86 2.05 0.92 11.04
C ASP A 86 2.36 2.36 11.47
N ILE A 87 3.66 2.72 11.53
CA ILE A 87 4.08 4.08 11.85
C ILE A 87 3.57 5.06 10.78
N VAL A 88 3.70 4.72 9.50
CA VAL A 88 3.23 5.61 8.41
C VAL A 88 1.73 5.70 8.39
N LYS A 89 1.01 4.60 8.59
CA LYS A 89 -0.46 4.62 8.69
C LYS A 89 -0.93 5.52 9.83
N GLN A 90 -0.29 5.44 11.00
CA GLN A 90 -0.59 6.34 12.11
C GLN A 90 -0.31 7.80 11.76
N GLN A 91 0.85 8.10 11.15
CA GLN A 91 1.19 9.45 10.71
C GLN A 91 0.19 10.00 9.67
N MET A 92 -0.30 9.16 8.76
CA MET A 92 -1.35 9.51 7.79
C MET A 92 -2.67 9.82 8.51
N SER A 93 -3.09 8.96 9.44
CA SER A 93 -4.28 9.17 10.26
C SER A 93 -4.22 10.51 11.00
N ASP A 94 -3.10 10.79 11.67
CA ASP A 94 -2.93 12.02 12.44
C ASP A 94 -2.92 13.27 11.55
N TYR A 95 -2.19 13.22 10.42
CA TYR A 95 -2.03 14.35 9.53
C TYR A 95 -3.31 14.73 8.78
N PHE A 96 -4.06 13.73 8.31
CA PHE A 96 -5.29 13.93 7.54
C PHE A 96 -6.56 13.79 8.38
N SER A 97 -6.43 13.54 9.69
CA SER A 97 -7.56 13.31 10.61
C SER A 97 -8.48 12.17 10.14
N LEU A 98 -7.87 11.01 9.80
CA LEU A 98 -8.61 9.86 9.27
C LEU A 98 -9.20 9.01 10.40
N GLU A 99 -10.33 8.37 10.15
CA GLU A 99 -11.12 7.62 11.14
C GLU A 99 -10.71 6.13 11.25
N GLY A 100 -9.44 5.83 10.94
CA GLY A 100 -8.92 4.47 10.95
C GLY A 100 -9.14 3.75 9.61
N GLU A 101 -8.82 2.47 9.59
CA GLU A 101 -8.89 1.62 8.41
C GLU A 101 -10.06 0.63 8.48
N GLY A 102 -10.43 0.10 7.32
CA GLY A 102 -11.31 -1.05 7.18
C GLY A 102 -10.76 -1.95 6.07
N GLU A 103 -11.21 -3.19 6.04
CA GLU A 103 -10.79 -4.19 5.08
C GLU A 103 -11.80 -4.29 3.93
N ILE A 104 -11.28 -4.47 2.72
CA ILE A 104 -12.03 -4.85 1.52
C ILE A 104 -11.59 -6.26 1.17
N ILE A 105 -12.57 -7.16 0.97
CA ILE A 105 -12.34 -8.50 0.47
C ILE A 105 -12.98 -8.59 -0.92
N ILE A 106 -12.22 -9.05 -1.90
CA ILE A 106 -12.68 -9.25 -3.27
C ILE A 106 -12.51 -10.72 -3.62
N GLU A 107 -13.61 -11.33 -3.97
CA GLU A 107 -13.68 -12.66 -4.58
C GLU A 107 -14.06 -12.48 -6.04
N SER A 108 -13.52 -13.31 -6.92
CA SER A 108 -13.85 -13.27 -8.34
C SER A 108 -14.08 -14.68 -8.85
N SER A 109 -15.03 -14.79 -9.78
CA SER A 109 -15.11 -15.92 -10.70
C SER A 109 -14.02 -15.80 -11.76
N GLU A 110 -13.77 -16.85 -12.50
CA GLU A 110 -12.85 -16.83 -13.64
C GLU A 110 -13.32 -15.83 -14.72
N GLY A 111 -12.37 -15.29 -15.48
CA GLY A 111 -12.69 -14.51 -16.68
C GLY A 111 -12.30 -13.05 -16.66
N GLY A 112 -11.56 -12.61 -15.65
CA GLY A 112 -11.10 -11.22 -15.57
C GLY A 112 -10.15 -10.95 -14.41
N TYR A 113 -9.87 -9.68 -14.19
CA TYR A 113 -9.17 -9.18 -13.01
C TYR A 113 -9.87 -7.91 -12.50
N VAL A 114 -9.51 -7.48 -11.32
CA VAL A 114 -10.10 -6.29 -10.70
C VAL A 114 -9.03 -5.23 -10.49
N LYS A 115 -9.34 -3.99 -10.86
CA LYS A 115 -8.56 -2.83 -10.42
C LYS A 115 -9.16 -2.27 -9.15
N VAL A 116 -8.32 -2.05 -8.15
CA VAL A 116 -8.67 -1.31 -6.93
C VAL A 116 -7.80 -0.06 -6.91
N ASN A 117 -8.38 1.08 -7.17
CA ASN A 117 -7.68 2.33 -7.43
C ASN A 117 -6.57 2.14 -8.48
N SER A 118 -5.30 2.08 -8.05
CA SER A 118 -4.15 1.88 -8.94
C SER A 118 -3.63 0.44 -8.99
N LEU A 119 -4.19 -0.47 -8.19
CA LEU A 119 -3.76 -1.87 -8.16
C LEU A 119 -4.50 -2.70 -9.21
N SER A 120 -3.78 -3.62 -9.85
CA SER A 120 -4.37 -4.70 -10.66
C SER A 120 -4.30 -5.99 -9.85
N VAL A 121 -5.45 -6.49 -9.44
CA VAL A 121 -5.62 -7.70 -8.62
C VAL A 121 -5.99 -8.85 -9.52
N THR A 122 -5.12 -9.84 -9.60
CA THR A 122 -5.27 -11.05 -10.44
C THR A 122 -5.50 -12.33 -9.66
N ASP A 123 -5.09 -12.31 -8.38
CA ASP A 123 -5.15 -13.48 -7.50
C ASP A 123 -6.28 -13.30 -6.48
N PHE A 124 -7.19 -14.26 -6.40
CA PHE A 124 -8.37 -14.21 -5.54
C PHE A 124 -8.45 -15.44 -4.62
N PRO A 125 -9.03 -15.34 -3.41
CA PRO A 125 -9.54 -14.10 -2.80
C PRO A 125 -8.43 -13.10 -2.48
N TRP A 126 -8.72 -11.81 -2.66
CA TRP A 126 -7.79 -10.74 -2.31
C TRP A 126 -8.37 -9.89 -1.19
N SER A 127 -7.52 -9.42 -0.27
CA SER A 127 -7.91 -8.43 0.73
C SER A 127 -6.92 -7.26 0.77
N GLY A 128 -7.47 -6.09 1.10
CA GLY A 128 -6.70 -4.86 1.26
C GLY A 128 -7.31 -3.93 2.30
N SER A 129 -6.44 -3.23 3.02
CA SER A 129 -6.81 -2.26 4.04
C SER A 129 -6.78 -0.84 3.48
N TYR A 130 -7.86 -0.08 3.70
CA TYR A 130 -8.02 1.29 3.24
C TYR A 130 -8.60 2.17 4.35
N PHE A 131 -8.27 3.45 4.31
CA PHE A 131 -8.83 4.40 5.26
C PHE A 131 -10.33 4.61 5.05
N LYS A 132 -11.07 4.66 6.16
CA LYS A 132 -12.51 4.92 6.17
C LYS A 132 -12.83 6.31 5.64
N ASN A 133 -14.01 6.47 5.07
CA ASN A 133 -14.53 7.72 4.50
C ASN A 133 -13.72 8.29 3.31
N ILE A 134 -12.75 7.53 2.80
CA ILE A 134 -12.04 7.86 1.56
C ILE A 134 -12.66 7.07 0.41
N PRO A 135 -13.10 7.72 -0.69
CA PRO A 135 -13.66 7.03 -1.84
C PRO A 135 -12.64 6.10 -2.50
N ILE A 136 -13.04 4.85 -2.76
CA ILE A 136 -12.23 3.80 -3.38
C ILE A 136 -12.91 3.40 -4.67
N SER A 137 -12.19 3.38 -5.77
CA SER A 137 -12.67 2.93 -7.07
C SER A 137 -12.32 1.47 -7.30
N ILE A 138 -13.32 0.66 -7.64
CA ILE A 138 -13.17 -0.77 -7.96
C ILE A 138 -13.71 -0.99 -9.37
N GLU A 139 -12.88 -1.52 -10.27
CA GLU A 139 -13.23 -1.73 -11.67
C GLU A 139 -12.96 -3.18 -12.08
N ALA A 140 -13.98 -3.89 -12.55
CA ALA A 140 -13.83 -5.21 -13.13
C ALA A 140 -13.40 -5.10 -14.61
N ILE A 141 -12.34 -5.81 -14.96
CA ILE A 141 -11.81 -5.89 -16.32
C ILE A 141 -11.94 -7.32 -16.83
N SER A 142 -12.80 -7.52 -17.81
CA SER A 142 -13.03 -8.83 -18.42
C SER A 142 -11.94 -9.19 -19.42
N TYR A 143 -11.53 -10.47 -19.41
CA TYR A 143 -10.70 -11.02 -20.49
C TYR A 143 -11.50 -11.20 -21.78
N PRO A 144 -10.83 -11.31 -22.94
CA PRO A 144 -11.51 -11.60 -24.20
C PRO A 144 -12.42 -12.84 -24.11
N GLY A 145 -13.66 -12.70 -24.51
CA GLY A 145 -14.68 -13.76 -24.45
C GLY A 145 -15.51 -13.78 -23.16
N TYR A 146 -15.19 -12.96 -22.18
CA TYR A 146 -15.97 -12.81 -20.94
C TYR A 146 -16.66 -11.45 -20.87
N VAL A 147 -17.75 -11.39 -20.12
CA VAL A 147 -18.54 -10.17 -19.88
C VAL A 147 -18.77 -10.02 -18.40
N PHE A 148 -18.54 -8.80 -17.90
CA PHE A 148 -18.86 -8.46 -16.52
C PHE A 148 -20.38 -8.51 -16.31
N ASN A 149 -20.84 -9.29 -15.33
CA ASN A 149 -22.27 -9.50 -15.04
C ASN A 149 -22.75 -8.75 -13.79
N GLY A 150 -21.86 -8.12 -13.05
CA GLY A 150 -22.19 -7.35 -11.85
C GLY A 150 -21.37 -7.75 -10.62
N TRP A 151 -21.50 -6.93 -9.61
CA TRP A 151 -21.02 -7.19 -8.25
C TRP A 151 -22.15 -7.84 -7.46
N ASN A 152 -21.83 -8.79 -6.59
CA ASN A 152 -22.79 -9.49 -5.72
C ASN A 152 -22.25 -9.57 -4.27
N HIS A 153 -22.96 -10.22 -3.38
CA HIS A 153 -22.74 -10.26 -1.94
C HIS A 153 -23.16 -8.95 -1.24
N ASP A 154 -22.22 -8.28 -0.55
CA ASP A 154 -22.54 -7.08 0.24
C ASP A 154 -22.99 -5.90 -0.61
N ILE A 155 -22.56 -5.86 -1.87
CA ILE A 155 -22.95 -4.84 -2.84
C ILE A 155 -23.53 -5.53 -4.07
N ASN A 156 -24.80 -5.25 -4.38
CA ASN A 156 -25.48 -5.82 -5.54
C ASN A 156 -25.72 -4.71 -6.57
N THR A 157 -24.87 -4.63 -7.60
CA THR A 157 -24.92 -3.60 -8.63
C THR A 157 -24.18 -4.01 -9.90
N ASN A 158 -24.62 -3.48 -11.04
CA ASN A 158 -23.94 -3.63 -12.32
C ASN A 158 -23.05 -2.43 -12.68
N SER A 159 -22.92 -1.45 -11.78
CA SER A 159 -22.04 -0.29 -12.01
C SER A 159 -20.59 -0.73 -12.10
N ASN A 160 -19.91 -0.33 -13.15
CA ASN A 160 -18.49 -0.59 -13.36
C ASN A 160 -17.84 0.61 -14.09
N PRO A 161 -16.94 1.37 -13.48
CA PRO A 161 -16.40 1.16 -12.14
C PRO A 161 -17.43 1.39 -11.02
N LEU A 162 -17.17 0.77 -9.87
CA LEU A 162 -17.91 0.93 -8.64
C LEU A 162 -17.09 1.83 -7.69
N ASN A 163 -17.71 2.87 -7.14
CA ASN A 163 -17.09 3.70 -6.10
C ASN A 163 -17.72 3.37 -4.75
N ILE A 164 -16.90 3.03 -3.77
CA ILE A 164 -17.32 2.72 -2.40
C ILE A 164 -16.57 3.59 -1.40
N SER A 165 -17.10 3.70 -0.20
CA SER A 165 -16.40 4.25 0.97
C SER A 165 -16.67 3.36 2.17
N LEU A 166 -15.61 2.94 2.85
CA LEU A 166 -15.72 2.20 4.10
C LEU A 166 -16.25 3.14 5.18
N GLN A 167 -17.31 2.72 5.87
CA GLN A 167 -17.95 3.56 6.90
C GLN A 167 -17.30 3.36 8.26
N SER A 168 -17.28 4.42 9.06
CA SER A 168 -16.99 4.30 10.48
C SER A 168 -18.16 3.58 11.16
N ASN A 169 -17.87 2.59 11.98
CA ASN A 169 -18.92 1.98 12.80
C ASN A 169 -19.38 3.04 13.81
N THR A 170 -20.48 3.74 13.53
CA THR A 170 -21.20 4.50 14.55
C THR A 170 -21.86 3.49 15.47
N THR A 171 -21.21 3.17 16.60
CA THR A 171 -21.87 2.54 17.75
C THR A 171 -22.88 3.55 18.28
N ASN A 172 -24.17 3.35 17.95
CA ASN A 172 -25.27 3.97 18.67
C ASN A 172 -25.43 3.34 20.06
#